data_667ae8f39a21410f0190cda6dc17f2c1
#
_entry.id   667ae8f39a21410f0190cda6dc17f2c1
#
_cell.length_a   1.000
_cell.length_b   1.000
_cell.length_c   1.000
_cell.angle_alpha   90.00
_cell.angle_beta   90.00
_cell.angle_gamma   90.00
#
_symmetry.space_group_name_H-M   'P 1'
#
loop_
_entity.id
_entity.type
_entity.pdbx_description
1 polymer ?
#
loop_
_entity_poly.entity_id
_entity_poly.type
_entity_poly.pdbx_seq_one_letter_code
_entity_poly.pdbx_strand_id
1 'polypeptide(L)'
;MDAVQAFGKYPIDVKKMGIDMLSVSGHKIHGPKGVGFLYIKKGLKVKPFIYGGGHERGQRSGTENVPSIVGLAEAIRVSAAESAAAKENVMAVKKYLAEGILREIPKTHINGPSVEEASPYVLNVSFNGLRSEVLLHALEEKEIYVSAGSACSSKKKGSSVLSAMGLSDVRIEGAIRFSFSRYNTVEEAEECLRVLKEKTAFLRKYMR
;
A
#
# COMPACT_ATOMS: atom_id res chain seq x y z
N MET A 1 -14.90 -1.88 10.52
CA MET A 1 -13.50 -1.50 10.23
C MET A 1 -13.10 -2.06 8.88
N ASP A 2 -12.49 -1.26 8.01
CA ASP A 2 -11.78 -1.77 6.84
C ASP A 2 -10.33 -2.09 7.26
N ALA A 3 -9.96 -3.37 7.19
CA ALA A 3 -8.63 -3.85 7.53
C ALA A 3 -7.83 -4.34 6.30
N VAL A 4 -8.30 -4.02 5.09
CA VAL A 4 -7.68 -4.47 3.83
C VAL A 4 -6.18 -4.14 3.77
N GLN A 5 -5.76 -3.01 4.31
CA GLN A 5 -4.35 -2.60 4.34
C GLN A 5 -3.64 -2.92 5.67
N ALA A 6 -4.37 -3.31 6.71
CA ALA A 6 -3.82 -3.55 8.06
C ALA A 6 -3.65 -5.03 8.38
N PHE A 7 -4.57 -5.88 7.91
CA PHE A 7 -4.55 -7.31 8.19
C PHE A 7 -3.27 -7.98 7.63
N GLY A 8 -2.66 -8.84 8.44
CA GLY A 8 -1.39 -9.50 8.11
C GLY A 8 -0.14 -8.62 8.24
N LYS A 9 -0.31 -7.31 8.53
CA LYS A 9 0.79 -6.34 8.71
C LYS A 9 0.86 -5.81 10.14
N TYR A 10 -0.28 -5.73 10.82
CA TYR A 10 -0.41 -5.25 12.18
C TYR A 10 -1.25 -6.22 13.01
N PRO A 11 -0.97 -6.36 14.31
CA PRO A 11 -1.81 -7.17 15.18
C PRO A 11 -3.20 -6.53 15.32
N ILE A 12 -4.24 -7.32 15.11
CA ILE A 12 -5.64 -6.90 15.25
C ILE A 12 -6.30 -7.80 16.28
N ASP A 13 -6.66 -7.25 17.43
CA ASP A 13 -7.47 -7.91 18.45
C ASP A 13 -8.87 -7.30 18.43
N VAL A 14 -9.80 -7.99 17.78
CA VAL A 14 -11.18 -7.51 17.59
C VAL A 14 -11.91 -7.25 18.91
N LYS A 15 -11.54 -7.96 20.00
CA LYS A 15 -12.17 -7.77 21.31
C LYS A 15 -11.63 -6.52 21.99
N LYS A 16 -10.30 -6.37 22.08
CA LYS A 16 -9.66 -5.21 22.69
C LYS A 16 -9.97 -3.93 21.94
N MET A 17 -10.05 -3.99 20.62
CA MET A 17 -10.34 -2.85 19.76
C MET A 17 -11.84 -2.53 19.64
N GLY A 18 -12.73 -3.34 20.21
CA GLY A 18 -14.19 -3.14 20.15
C GLY A 18 -14.75 -3.24 18.74
N ILE A 19 -14.16 -4.07 17.88
CA ILE A 19 -14.55 -4.18 16.46
C ILE A 19 -15.75 -5.13 16.33
N ASP A 20 -16.84 -4.62 15.76
CA ASP A 20 -18.04 -5.42 15.50
C ASP A 20 -18.03 -6.07 14.10
N MET A 21 -17.43 -5.40 13.12
CA MET A 21 -17.26 -5.93 11.76
C MET A 21 -15.90 -5.52 11.20
N LEU A 22 -15.24 -6.45 10.46
CA LEU A 22 -13.94 -6.20 9.86
C LEU A 22 -13.85 -6.86 8.49
N SER A 23 -13.47 -6.10 7.46
CA SER A 23 -13.25 -6.59 6.09
C SER A 23 -11.78 -6.78 5.77
N VAL A 24 -11.49 -7.86 5.02
CA VAL A 24 -10.15 -8.22 4.56
C VAL A 24 -10.19 -8.68 3.11
N SER A 25 -9.14 -8.36 2.34
CA SER A 25 -8.92 -8.85 0.97
C SER A 25 -7.67 -9.69 0.87
N GLY A 26 -7.78 -10.91 0.34
CA GLY A 26 -6.70 -11.89 0.30
C GLY A 26 -5.47 -11.44 -0.49
N HIS A 27 -5.66 -10.76 -1.61
CA HIS A 27 -4.54 -10.29 -2.46
C HIS A 27 -3.63 -9.24 -1.79
N LYS A 28 -4.05 -8.64 -0.68
CA LYS A 28 -3.22 -7.69 0.10
C LYS A 28 -2.23 -8.37 1.05
N ILE A 29 -2.37 -9.68 1.22
CA ILE A 29 -1.47 -10.55 1.98
C ILE A 29 -0.90 -11.68 1.13
N HIS A 30 -0.77 -11.44 -0.19
CA HIS A 30 -0.25 -12.40 -1.18
C HIS A 30 -1.12 -13.66 -1.38
N GLY A 31 -2.39 -13.60 -1.00
CA GLY A 31 -3.40 -14.61 -1.31
C GLY A 31 -4.03 -14.39 -2.69
N PRO A 32 -4.94 -15.29 -3.11
CA PRO A 32 -5.62 -15.18 -4.41
C PRO A 32 -6.42 -13.88 -4.54
N LYS A 33 -6.57 -13.39 -5.77
CA LYS A 33 -7.49 -12.29 -6.10
C LYS A 33 -8.94 -12.80 -6.05
N GLY A 34 -9.88 -11.90 -5.76
CA GLY A 34 -11.32 -12.22 -5.77
C GLY A 34 -11.82 -12.95 -4.51
N VAL A 35 -10.96 -13.15 -3.51
CA VAL A 35 -11.32 -13.73 -2.20
C VAL A 35 -10.95 -12.80 -1.06
N GLY A 36 -11.74 -12.82 -0.02
CA GLY A 36 -11.56 -12.11 1.23
C GLY A 36 -12.51 -12.64 2.29
N PHE A 37 -12.55 -12.01 3.44
CA PHE A 37 -13.53 -12.36 4.46
C PHE A 37 -14.07 -11.13 5.18
N LEU A 38 -15.26 -11.32 5.75
CA LEU A 38 -15.89 -10.38 6.65
C LEU A 38 -16.00 -11.03 8.04
N TYR A 39 -15.29 -10.48 9.03
CA TYR A 39 -15.56 -10.81 10.42
C TYR A 39 -16.82 -10.10 10.88
N ILE A 40 -17.70 -10.83 11.54
CA ILE A 40 -18.91 -10.31 12.17
C ILE A 40 -18.95 -10.82 13.61
N LYS A 41 -19.06 -9.91 14.56
CA LYS A 41 -19.17 -10.23 15.99
C LYS A 41 -20.41 -11.07 16.24
N LYS A 42 -20.26 -12.14 17.04
CA LYS A 42 -21.36 -13.02 17.41
C LYS A 42 -22.52 -12.23 18.01
N GLY A 43 -23.71 -12.49 17.53
CA GLY A 43 -24.96 -11.82 17.96
C GLY A 43 -25.34 -10.58 17.14
N LEU A 44 -24.44 -10.06 16.31
CA LEU A 44 -24.77 -8.99 15.39
C LEU A 44 -25.58 -9.55 14.20
N LYS A 45 -26.75 -8.98 13.96
CA LYS A 45 -27.61 -9.34 12.83
C LYS A 45 -27.28 -8.42 11.64
N VAL A 46 -26.81 -9.01 10.55
CA VAL A 46 -26.52 -8.32 9.30
C VAL A 46 -27.53 -8.77 8.25
N LYS A 47 -28.19 -7.82 7.58
CA LYS A 47 -29.10 -8.14 6.50
C LYS A 47 -28.31 -8.50 5.24
N PRO A 48 -28.58 -9.66 4.60
CA PRO A 48 -27.87 -10.03 3.38
C PRO A 48 -28.20 -9.10 2.23
N PHE A 49 -27.22 -8.81 1.37
CA PHE A 49 -27.40 -8.09 0.13
C PHE A 49 -27.60 -9.01 -1.07
N ILE A 50 -27.08 -10.24 -1.01
CA ILE A 50 -27.17 -11.24 -2.07
C ILE A 50 -28.00 -12.40 -1.55
N TYR A 51 -29.18 -12.55 -2.10
CA TYR A 51 -30.15 -13.57 -1.73
C TYR A 51 -30.03 -14.82 -2.61
N GLY A 52 -30.47 -15.98 -2.13
CA GLY A 52 -30.48 -17.27 -2.86
C GLY A 52 -30.41 -18.47 -1.92
N GLY A 53 -29.56 -19.43 -2.21
CA GLY A 53 -29.49 -20.76 -1.59
C GLY A 53 -28.98 -20.86 -0.15
N GLY A 54 -28.84 -19.74 0.58
CA GLY A 54 -28.51 -19.78 2.01
C GLY A 54 -27.06 -20.04 2.37
N HIS A 55 -26.12 -19.95 1.42
CA HIS A 55 -24.69 -20.10 1.67
C HIS A 55 -24.18 -19.03 2.66
N GLU A 56 -22.99 -19.24 3.23
CA GLU A 56 -22.42 -18.38 4.25
C GLU A 56 -23.42 -18.12 5.42
N ARG A 57 -24.10 -19.18 5.86
CA ARG A 57 -25.11 -19.14 6.92
C ARG A 57 -26.28 -18.17 6.63
N GLY A 58 -26.66 -18.04 5.36
CA GLY A 58 -27.70 -17.15 4.89
C GLY A 58 -27.31 -15.69 4.75
N GLN A 59 -26.04 -15.35 4.94
CA GLN A 59 -25.58 -13.96 4.88
C GLN A 59 -25.13 -13.54 3.47
N ARG A 60 -24.68 -14.49 2.65
CA ARG A 60 -24.23 -14.21 1.28
C ARG A 60 -24.40 -15.47 0.43
N SER A 61 -25.37 -15.47 -0.44
CA SER A 61 -25.66 -16.61 -1.31
C SER A 61 -24.67 -16.70 -2.48
N GLY A 62 -24.43 -17.93 -2.94
CA GLY A 62 -23.51 -18.30 -4.01
C GLY A 62 -22.52 -19.35 -3.53
N THR A 63 -22.26 -20.38 -4.35
CA THR A 63 -21.36 -21.48 -4.02
C THR A 63 -20.00 -20.95 -3.58
N GLU A 64 -19.49 -21.48 -2.48
CA GLU A 64 -18.21 -21.09 -1.91
C GLU A 64 -17.06 -21.46 -2.86
N ASN A 65 -16.16 -20.50 -3.10
CA ASN A 65 -14.95 -20.69 -3.90
C ASN A 65 -13.88 -21.37 -3.03
N VAL A 66 -14.04 -22.66 -2.78
CA VAL A 66 -13.18 -23.44 -1.88
C VAL A 66 -11.70 -23.34 -2.25
N PRO A 67 -11.27 -23.44 -3.52
CA PRO A 67 -9.86 -23.29 -3.86
C PRO A 67 -9.27 -21.94 -3.42
N SER A 68 -9.97 -20.85 -3.64
CA SER A 68 -9.51 -19.52 -3.22
C SER A 68 -9.55 -19.33 -1.71
N ILE A 69 -10.50 -19.95 -1.01
CA ILE A 69 -10.60 -19.94 0.46
C ILE A 69 -9.39 -20.66 1.06
N VAL A 70 -9.00 -21.82 0.52
CA VAL A 70 -7.81 -22.57 0.95
C VAL A 70 -6.55 -21.75 0.71
N GLY A 71 -6.42 -21.12 -0.48
CA GLY A 71 -5.31 -20.22 -0.78
C GLY A 71 -5.24 -18.99 0.15
N LEU A 72 -6.39 -18.44 0.54
CA LEU A 72 -6.47 -17.36 1.53
C LEU A 72 -6.01 -17.85 2.92
N ALA A 73 -6.45 -19.03 3.34
CA ALA A 73 -6.04 -19.60 4.63
C ALA A 73 -4.52 -19.81 4.70
N GLU A 74 -3.90 -20.30 3.61
CA GLU A 74 -2.45 -20.45 3.52
C GLU A 74 -1.74 -19.09 3.56
N ALA A 75 -2.24 -18.08 2.85
CA ALA A 75 -1.68 -16.73 2.88
C ALA A 75 -1.73 -16.12 4.30
N ILE A 76 -2.81 -16.38 5.05
CA ILE A 76 -2.92 -15.96 6.45
C ILE A 76 -1.87 -16.68 7.31
N ARG A 77 -1.75 -18.00 7.17
CA ARG A 77 -0.78 -18.81 7.92
C ARG A 77 0.65 -18.32 7.71
N VAL A 78 1.04 -18.11 6.45
CA VAL A 78 2.39 -17.62 6.09
C VAL A 78 2.61 -16.20 6.61
N SER A 79 1.64 -15.30 6.43
CA SER A 79 1.74 -13.93 6.93
C SER A 79 1.88 -13.87 8.45
N ALA A 80 1.19 -14.74 9.18
CA ALA A 80 1.29 -14.80 10.63
C ALA A 80 2.66 -15.31 11.10
N ALA A 81 3.19 -16.35 10.43
CA ALA A 81 4.48 -16.94 10.77
C ALA A 81 5.66 -15.98 10.51
N GLU A 82 5.59 -15.17 9.46
CA GLU A 82 6.69 -14.31 9.00
C GLU A 82 6.56 -12.84 9.44
N SER A 83 5.50 -12.46 10.15
CA SER A 83 5.13 -11.05 10.37
C SER A 83 6.22 -10.19 11.03
N ALA A 84 6.94 -10.72 12.00
CA ALA A 84 7.99 -9.98 12.72
C ALA A 84 9.22 -9.73 11.82
N ALA A 85 9.77 -10.79 11.21
CA ALA A 85 10.90 -10.70 10.30
C ALA A 85 10.58 -9.87 9.06
N ALA A 86 9.36 -10.02 8.51
CA ALA A 86 8.89 -9.23 7.39
C ALA A 86 8.85 -7.73 7.71
N LYS A 87 8.36 -7.36 8.90
CA LYS A 87 8.30 -5.96 9.33
C LYS A 87 9.69 -5.34 9.47
N GLU A 88 10.63 -6.07 10.04
CA GLU A 88 12.02 -5.61 10.21
C GLU A 88 12.70 -5.41 8.85
N ASN A 89 12.63 -6.39 7.95
CA ASN A 89 13.18 -6.29 6.61
C ASN A 89 12.57 -5.11 5.83
N VAL A 90 11.24 -4.99 5.81
CA VAL A 90 10.55 -3.91 5.08
C VAL A 90 10.93 -2.54 5.64
N MET A 91 11.12 -2.42 6.96
CA MET A 91 11.56 -1.17 7.57
C MET A 91 13.01 -0.83 7.15
N ALA A 92 13.91 -1.80 7.08
CA ALA A 92 15.27 -1.58 6.62
C ALA A 92 15.32 -1.09 5.17
N VAL A 93 14.57 -1.73 4.27
CA VAL A 93 14.43 -1.34 2.85
C VAL A 93 13.87 0.08 2.73
N LYS A 94 12.76 0.38 3.42
CA LYS A 94 12.14 1.70 3.43
C LYS A 94 13.10 2.78 3.93
N LYS A 95 13.79 2.51 5.05
CA LYS A 95 14.72 3.46 5.67
C LYS A 95 15.88 3.77 4.74
N TYR A 96 16.49 2.74 4.15
CA TYR A 96 17.57 2.91 3.17
C TYR A 96 17.14 3.83 2.01
N LEU A 97 16.00 3.55 1.39
CA LEU A 97 15.49 4.34 0.28
C LEU A 97 15.16 5.77 0.70
N ALA A 98 14.46 5.97 1.83
CA ALA A 98 14.05 7.27 2.32
C ALA A 98 15.23 8.18 2.65
N GLU A 99 16.20 7.67 3.41
CA GLU A 99 17.42 8.40 3.78
C GLU A 99 18.28 8.72 2.55
N GLY A 100 18.42 7.75 1.63
CA GLY A 100 19.14 7.95 0.37
C GLY A 100 18.49 9.04 -0.49
N ILE A 101 17.17 9.04 -0.65
CA ILE A 101 16.46 10.08 -1.41
C ILE A 101 16.69 11.46 -0.79
N LEU A 102 16.53 11.59 0.53
CA LEU A 102 16.70 12.89 1.20
C LEU A 102 18.13 13.42 1.13
N ARG A 103 19.12 12.52 1.19
CA ARG A 103 20.55 12.86 1.14
C ARG A 103 21.03 13.23 -0.27
N GLU A 104 20.55 12.50 -1.29
CA GLU A 104 21.16 12.52 -2.63
C GLU A 104 20.32 13.24 -3.69
N ILE A 105 19.02 13.44 -3.46
CA ILE A 105 18.13 14.06 -4.43
C ILE A 105 17.59 15.37 -3.87
N PRO A 106 18.02 16.51 -4.38
CA PRO A 106 17.57 17.81 -3.87
C PRO A 106 16.07 18.04 -4.12
N LYS A 107 15.47 18.95 -3.38
CA LYS A 107 14.05 19.36 -3.49
C LYS A 107 13.07 18.19 -3.32
N THR A 108 13.39 17.25 -2.41
CA THR A 108 12.53 16.14 -2.03
C THR A 108 12.01 16.32 -0.62
N HIS A 109 10.79 15.83 -0.37
CA HIS A 109 10.15 15.87 0.94
C HIS A 109 9.35 14.59 1.18
N ILE A 110 9.53 13.95 2.32
CA ILE A 110 8.66 12.85 2.76
C ILE A 110 7.32 13.44 3.17
N ASN A 111 6.22 12.80 2.75
CA ASN A 111 4.86 13.17 3.09
C ASN A 111 4.32 12.23 4.17
N GLY A 112 4.01 12.77 5.33
CA GLY A 112 3.51 12.00 6.47
C GLY A 112 4.41 12.11 7.72
N PRO A 113 4.23 11.20 8.69
CA PRO A 113 5.06 11.10 9.89
C PRO A 113 6.52 10.75 9.55
N SER A 114 7.38 10.72 10.57
CA SER A 114 8.77 10.25 10.42
C SER A 114 8.84 8.84 9.83
N VAL A 115 9.99 8.47 9.29
CA VAL A 115 10.18 7.15 8.67
C VAL A 115 9.89 6.03 9.66
N GLU A 116 10.26 6.23 10.92
CA GLU A 116 10.12 5.27 12.02
C GLU A 116 8.68 5.14 12.52
N GLU A 117 7.94 6.26 12.58
CA GLU A 117 6.55 6.29 13.08
C GLU A 117 5.54 5.87 12.01
N ALA A 118 5.88 6.10 10.74
CA ALA A 118 5.01 5.75 9.63
C ALA A 118 4.99 4.23 9.37
N SER A 119 3.94 3.78 8.67
CA SER A 119 3.86 2.39 8.20
C SER A 119 5.14 1.98 7.44
N PRO A 120 5.76 0.84 7.76
CA PRO A 120 6.93 0.35 7.01
C PRO A 120 6.61 0.05 5.55
N TYR A 121 5.37 -0.28 5.24
CA TYR A 121 4.94 -0.76 3.92
C TYR A 121 4.70 0.33 2.88
N VAL A 122 4.76 1.61 3.26
CA VAL A 122 4.51 2.75 2.36
C VAL A 122 5.48 3.88 2.65
N LEU A 123 6.04 4.45 1.59
CA LEU A 123 6.79 5.70 1.61
C LEU A 123 6.21 6.62 0.54
N ASN A 124 5.80 7.82 0.91
CA ASN A 124 5.36 8.83 -0.05
C ASN A 124 6.35 9.99 -0.04
N VAL A 125 6.88 10.33 -1.22
CA VAL A 125 7.88 11.38 -1.39
C VAL A 125 7.44 12.33 -2.49
N SER A 126 7.50 13.63 -2.22
CA SER A 126 7.34 14.68 -3.23
C SER A 126 8.70 15.02 -3.84
N PHE A 127 8.77 15.02 -5.16
CA PHE A 127 9.91 15.46 -5.97
C PHE A 127 9.56 16.82 -6.59
N ASN A 128 9.77 17.91 -5.83
CA ASN A 128 9.34 19.24 -6.24
C ASN A 128 9.98 19.65 -7.59
N GLY A 129 9.15 20.24 -8.45
CA GLY A 129 9.52 20.64 -9.80
C GLY A 129 9.51 19.50 -10.82
N LEU A 130 8.97 18.32 -10.45
CA LEU A 130 8.69 17.23 -11.38
C LEU A 130 7.20 16.88 -11.34
N ARG A 131 6.67 16.42 -12.45
CA ARG A 131 5.33 15.80 -12.50
C ARG A 131 5.46 14.33 -12.19
N SER A 132 4.67 13.85 -11.23
CA SER A 132 4.70 12.45 -10.77
C SER A 132 4.47 11.43 -11.89
N GLU A 133 3.59 11.73 -12.84
CA GLU A 133 3.33 10.86 -14.00
C GLU A 133 4.56 10.69 -14.89
N VAL A 134 5.31 11.78 -15.14
CA VAL A 134 6.52 11.75 -15.96
C VAL A 134 7.61 10.93 -15.27
N LEU A 135 7.79 11.15 -13.96
CA LEU A 135 8.77 10.39 -13.18
C LEU A 135 8.38 8.91 -13.07
N LEU A 136 7.08 8.60 -12.90
CA LEU A 136 6.56 7.24 -12.88
C LEU A 136 6.93 6.48 -14.16
N HIS A 137 6.65 7.05 -15.34
CA HIS A 137 6.98 6.39 -16.60
C HIS A 137 8.49 6.27 -16.82
N ALA A 138 9.28 7.25 -16.39
CA ALA A 138 10.74 7.16 -16.46
C ALA A 138 11.32 6.05 -15.56
N LEU A 139 10.66 5.73 -14.44
CA LEU A 139 11.00 4.62 -13.57
C LEU A 139 10.53 3.28 -14.15
N GLU A 140 9.32 3.24 -14.72
CA GLU A 140 8.74 2.06 -15.37
C GLU A 140 9.62 1.54 -16.52
N GLU A 141 10.25 2.43 -17.29
CA GLU A 141 11.26 2.07 -18.31
C GLU A 141 12.47 1.29 -17.74
N LYS A 142 12.68 1.36 -16.43
CA LYS A 142 13.73 0.66 -15.68
C LYS A 142 13.17 -0.44 -14.79
N GLU A 143 11.94 -0.90 -15.07
CA GLU A 143 11.23 -1.95 -14.33
C GLU A 143 11.01 -1.62 -12.84
N ILE A 144 11.00 -0.31 -12.48
CA ILE A 144 10.68 0.18 -11.15
C ILE A 144 9.25 0.68 -11.13
N TYR A 145 8.36 -0.11 -10.51
CA TYR A 145 6.92 0.15 -10.49
C TYR A 145 6.52 0.89 -9.21
N VAL A 146 6.08 2.12 -9.37
CA VAL A 146 5.61 3.00 -8.30
C VAL A 146 4.18 3.47 -8.57
N SER A 147 3.63 4.29 -7.68
CA SER A 147 2.29 4.86 -7.89
C SER A 147 2.34 6.39 -7.80
N ALA A 148 1.73 7.06 -8.75
CA ALA A 148 1.39 8.48 -8.67
C ALA A 148 -0.02 8.64 -8.09
N GLY A 149 -0.26 9.70 -7.31
CA GLY A 149 -1.56 9.90 -6.63
C GLY A 149 -2.74 10.18 -7.55
N SER A 150 -2.52 10.44 -8.83
CA SER A 150 -3.53 10.76 -9.85
C SER A 150 -4.12 9.54 -10.55
N ALA A 151 -3.56 8.34 -10.41
CA ALA A 151 -3.90 7.17 -11.22
C ALA A 151 -5.35 6.65 -11.07
N CYS A 152 -6.09 7.04 -10.03
CA CYS A 152 -7.46 6.55 -9.80
C CYS A 152 -8.58 7.60 -9.99
N SER A 153 -8.28 8.84 -10.36
CA SER A 153 -9.33 9.85 -10.55
C SER A 153 -9.08 10.73 -11.78
N SER A 154 -9.57 10.29 -12.92
CA SER A 154 -9.58 11.03 -14.18
C SER A 154 -10.32 12.40 -14.12
N LYS A 155 -10.86 12.80 -12.98
CA LYS A 155 -11.64 14.04 -12.80
C LYS A 155 -11.15 15.01 -11.72
N LYS A 156 -10.19 14.63 -10.85
CA LYS A 156 -9.61 15.55 -9.86
C LYS A 156 -8.09 15.56 -9.98
N LYS A 157 -7.50 16.75 -10.17
CA LYS A 157 -6.05 16.93 -10.15
C LYS A 157 -5.51 16.57 -8.75
N GLY A 158 -4.69 15.52 -8.65
CA GLY A 158 -3.94 15.18 -7.45
C GLY A 158 -4.63 14.16 -6.51
N SER A 159 -3.91 13.78 -5.47
CA SER A 159 -4.36 12.84 -4.44
C SER A 159 -5.26 13.52 -3.42
N SER A 160 -6.48 13.05 -3.25
CA SER A 160 -7.41 13.52 -2.21
C SER A 160 -6.83 13.36 -0.79
N VAL A 161 -6.02 12.34 -0.57
CA VAL A 161 -5.34 12.10 0.72
C VAL A 161 -4.31 13.19 1.00
N LEU A 162 -3.43 13.47 0.03
CA LEU A 162 -2.39 14.49 0.20
C LEU A 162 -2.99 15.90 0.33
N SER A 163 -4.10 16.17 -0.38
CA SER A 163 -4.85 17.42 -0.23
C SER A 163 -5.48 17.54 1.16
N ALA A 164 -6.06 16.47 1.69
CA ALA A 164 -6.62 16.43 3.05
C ALA A 164 -5.55 16.58 4.14
N MET A 165 -4.30 16.18 3.85
CA MET A 165 -3.14 16.43 4.70
C MET A 165 -2.64 17.88 4.66
N GLY A 166 -3.21 18.75 3.81
CA GLY A 166 -2.82 20.15 3.69
C GLY A 166 -1.52 20.38 2.90
N LEU A 167 -1.10 19.44 2.06
CA LEU A 167 0.08 19.64 1.22
C LEU A 167 -0.19 20.63 0.11
N SER A 168 0.83 21.43 -0.26
CA SER A 168 0.74 22.35 -1.40
C SER A 168 0.65 21.60 -2.73
N ASP A 169 0.05 22.24 -3.74
CA ASP A 169 -0.10 21.67 -5.08
C ASP A 169 1.23 21.21 -5.69
N VAL A 170 2.30 21.96 -5.48
CA VAL A 170 3.66 21.59 -5.93
C VAL A 170 4.13 20.27 -5.34
N ARG A 171 3.83 20.03 -4.05
CA ARG A 171 4.17 18.75 -3.40
C ARG A 171 3.29 17.62 -3.91
N ILE A 172 2.00 17.88 -4.11
CA ILE A 172 1.03 16.88 -4.59
C ILE A 172 1.36 16.47 -6.03
N GLU A 173 1.69 17.45 -6.90
CA GLU A 173 2.02 17.19 -8.30
C GLU A 173 3.26 16.29 -8.47
N GLY A 174 4.27 16.47 -7.61
CA GLY A 174 5.51 15.67 -7.64
C GLY A 174 5.48 14.43 -6.74
N ALA A 175 4.33 14.04 -6.18
CA ALA A 175 4.27 12.97 -5.18
C ALA A 175 4.27 11.56 -5.80
N ILE A 176 5.25 10.76 -5.42
CA ILE A 176 5.37 9.33 -5.74
C ILE A 176 5.19 8.51 -4.48
N ARG A 177 4.41 7.42 -4.57
CA ARG A 177 4.26 6.43 -3.51
C ARG A 177 5.04 5.16 -3.87
N PHE A 178 5.99 4.83 -3.03
CA PHE A 178 6.65 3.53 -3.00
C PHE A 178 5.87 2.61 -2.07
N SER A 179 5.66 1.37 -2.49
CA SER A 179 4.97 0.36 -1.69
C SER A 179 5.87 -0.86 -1.55
N PHE A 180 6.04 -1.33 -0.32
CA PHE A 180 6.97 -2.41 0.00
C PHE A 180 6.23 -3.66 0.43
N SER A 181 6.87 -4.79 0.21
CA SER A 181 6.45 -6.09 0.68
C SER A 181 7.63 -6.82 1.35
N ARG A 182 7.35 -7.94 2.00
CA ARG A 182 8.37 -8.80 2.61
C ARG A 182 9.43 -9.34 1.63
N TYR A 183 9.16 -9.26 0.33
CA TYR A 183 10.05 -9.77 -0.72
C TYR A 183 11.05 -8.73 -1.22
N ASN A 184 10.85 -7.45 -0.88
CA ASN A 184 11.80 -6.43 -1.30
C ASN A 184 13.10 -6.52 -0.51
N THR A 185 14.20 -6.17 -1.17
CA THR A 185 15.55 -6.20 -0.61
C THR A 185 16.19 -4.82 -0.58
N VAL A 186 17.26 -4.67 0.17
CA VAL A 186 18.02 -3.41 0.24
C VAL A 186 18.73 -3.14 -1.09
N GLU A 187 19.16 -4.18 -1.80
CA GLU A 187 19.79 -4.08 -3.12
C GLU A 187 18.81 -3.53 -4.17
N GLU A 188 17.55 -3.94 -4.12
CA GLU A 188 16.48 -3.34 -4.96
C GLU A 188 16.27 -1.85 -4.62
N ALA A 189 16.33 -1.48 -3.35
CA ALA A 189 16.22 -0.08 -2.93
C ALA A 189 17.43 0.74 -3.37
N GLU A 190 18.64 0.16 -3.37
CA GLU A 190 19.86 0.79 -3.87
C GLU A 190 19.76 1.07 -5.36
N GLU A 191 19.34 0.09 -6.16
CA GLU A 191 19.13 0.27 -7.60
C GLU A 191 18.03 1.31 -7.86
N CYS A 192 16.92 1.27 -7.11
CA CYS A 192 15.87 2.27 -7.20
C CYS A 192 16.41 3.69 -6.92
N LEU A 193 17.23 3.87 -5.89
CA LEU A 193 17.84 5.15 -5.56
C LEU A 193 18.77 5.64 -6.66
N ARG A 194 19.60 4.76 -7.23
CA ARG A 194 20.50 5.07 -8.35
C ARG A 194 19.72 5.59 -9.55
N VAL A 195 18.65 4.88 -9.94
CA VAL A 195 17.80 5.27 -11.07
C VAL A 195 17.04 6.55 -10.78
N LEU A 196 16.49 6.72 -9.57
CA LEU A 196 15.82 7.96 -9.16
C LEU A 196 16.74 9.17 -9.30
N LYS A 197 17.99 9.05 -8.84
CA LYS A 197 18.99 10.12 -8.93
C LYS A 197 19.27 10.50 -10.39
N GLU A 198 19.48 9.52 -11.27
CA GLU A 198 19.69 9.73 -12.70
C GLU A 198 18.48 10.42 -13.36
N LYS A 199 17.28 9.82 -13.19
CA LYS A 199 16.06 10.30 -13.86
C LYS A 199 15.60 11.65 -13.33
N THR A 200 15.68 11.92 -12.05
CA THR A 200 15.30 13.24 -11.49
C THR A 200 16.26 14.34 -11.96
N ALA A 201 17.56 14.07 -12.02
CA ALA A 201 18.54 15.03 -12.52
C ALA A 201 18.32 15.33 -14.01
N PHE A 202 18.02 14.31 -14.81
CA PHE A 202 17.70 14.45 -16.23
C PHE A 202 16.42 15.28 -16.44
N LEU A 203 15.30 14.86 -15.84
CA LEU A 203 14.00 15.49 -16.05
C LEU A 203 13.98 16.96 -15.63
N ARG A 204 14.67 17.34 -14.54
CA ARG A 204 14.74 18.74 -14.08
C ARG A 204 15.43 19.69 -15.05
N LYS A 205 16.21 19.20 -16.02
CA LYS A 205 16.80 20.03 -17.06
C LYS A 205 15.77 20.51 -18.08
N TYR A 206 14.70 19.76 -18.27
CA TYR A 206 13.68 19.99 -19.30
C TYR A 206 12.32 20.45 -18.74
N MET A 207 12.08 20.28 -17.45
CA MET A 207 10.85 20.74 -16.76
C MET A 207 11.16 22.06 -16.03
N ARG A 208 11.02 23.18 -16.76
CA ARG A 208 11.07 24.54 -16.21
C ARG A 208 9.67 25.11 -16.07
#